data_2e1d5220079dedd16c088b9357d92087
#
_entry.id   2e1d5220079dedd16c088b9357d92087
#
_cell.length_a   1.000
_cell.length_b   1.000
_cell.length_c   1.000
_cell.angle_alpha   90.00
_cell.angle_beta   90.00
_cell.angle_gamma   90.00
#
_symmetry.space_group_name_H-M   'P 1'
#
loop_
_entity.id
_entity.type
_entity.pdbx_description
1 polymer ?
#
loop_
_entity_poly.entity_id
_entity_poly.type
_entity_poly.pdbx_seq_one_letter_code
_entity_poly.pdbx_strand_id
1 'polypeptide(L)'
;MQTLRPCVLAVALALGLAACAGKEAEAPKGDDAAAAAPVTEGAWTLDPAGSRLAYVSIKAGEIAEANRFEKLSGTVAADGTATLDIDLASVNTGVDIRNERMREIFFAVAENPKATITAKLDPAAFAGLAVGQSLTRPLKASVTIKGASSDVETELLVTRVGADRVTVVPTAPVIISTDMFGLTDELGELRALAQLPSITPAVPVTFTLAFKRG
;
A
#
# COMPACT_ATOMS: atom_id res chain seq x y z
N MET A 1 37.44 64.10 -16.98
CA MET A 1 37.15 65.57 -16.86
C MET A 1 35.82 65.71 -16.14
N GLN A 2 35.88 66.50 -15.09
CA GLN A 2 34.84 67.12 -14.24
C GLN A 2 34.03 66.17 -13.35
N THR A 3 34.39 65.95 -12.15
CA THR A 3 34.31 66.66 -10.85
C THR A 3 33.08 67.54 -10.67
N LEU A 4 32.20 67.19 -9.73
CA LEU A 4 31.71 68.13 -8.70
C LEU A 4 31.04 67.39 -7.54
N ARG A 5 31.51 67.67 -6.36
CA ARG A 5 30.97 67.44 -5.01
C ARG A 5 30.19 68.72 -4.61
N PRO A 6 29.65 68.86 -3.39
CA PRO A 6 28.73 68.12 -2.52
C PRO A 6 27.55 69.04 -2.06
N CYS A 7 26.59 68.47 -1.33
CA CYS A 7 25.91 69.32 -0.32
C CYS A 7 25.36 68.41 0.82
N VAL A 8 25.94 68.66 1.94
CA VAL A 8 25.52 68.22 3.28
C VAL A 8 24.32 69.07 3.71
N LEU A 9 23.26 68.43 4.20
CA LEU A 9 22.36 69.10 5.12
C LEU A 9 21.93 68.12 6.22
N ALA A 10 22.52 68.30 7.38
CA ALA A 10 22.14 67.72 8.64
C ALA A 10 20.91 68.46 9.19
N VAL A 11 19.86 67.73 9.51
CA VAL A 11 18.84 68.24 10.45
C VAL A 11 18.65 67.20 11.51
N ALA A 12 19.16 67.47 12.66
CA ALA A 12 18.86 66.79 13.91
C ALA A 12 17.51 67.30 14.43
N LEU A 13 16.59 66.42 14.72
CA LEU A 13 15.49 66.74 15.63
C LEU A 13 15.26 65.57 16.58
N ALA A 14 15.33 65.92 17.84
CA ALA A 14 15.32 65.00 18.99
C ALA A 14 13.90 64.75 19.48
N LEU A 15 13.82 63.65 20.25
CA LEU A 15 12.88 63.32 21.32
C LEU A 15 11.43 62.92 20.98
N GLY A 16 11.17 61.68 21.36
CA GLY A 16 9.83 61.12 21.57
C GLY A 16 9.93 59.69 22.10
N LEU A 17 10.41 59.50 23.36
CA LEU A 17 10.23 58.25 24.06
C LEU A 17 8.74 58.09 24.45
N ALA A 18 8.00 57.30 23.67
CA ALA A 18 6.73 56.73 24.12
C ALA A 18 6.98 55.25 24.41
N ALA A 19 7.15 54.92 25.68
CA ALA A 19 7.12 53.56 26.17
C ALA A 19 5.70 53.02 26.05
N CYS A 20 5.38 52.34 24.94
CA CYS A 20 4.24 51.42 24.90
C CYS A 20 4.73 50.09 25.40
N ALA A 21 4.37 49.72 26.64
CA ALA A 21 4.42 48.37 27.14
C ALA A 21 3.49 47.49 26.26
N GLY A 22 4.04 46.95 25.21
CA GLY A 22 3.39 45.89 24.43
C GLY A 22 3.32 44.65 25.29
N LYS A 23 2.12 44.27 25.66
CA LYS A 23 1.82 42.97 26.21
C LYS A 23 2.38 41.93 25.22
N GLU A 24 3.42 41.22 25.62
CA GLU A 24 3.91 40.05 24.92
C GLU A 24 2.70 39.11 24.74
N ALA A 25 2.24 38.98 23.50
CA ALA A 25 1.26 37.99 23.16
C ALA A 25 1.95 36.62 23.36
N GLU A 26 1.60 35.96 24.45
CA GLU A 26 1.94 34.57 24.72
C GLU A 26 1.54 33.77 23.49
N ALA A 27 2.52 33.22 22.77
CA ALA A 27 2.28 32.33 21.65
C ALA A 27 1.37 31.18 22.18
N PRO A 28 0.33 30.80 21.42
CA PRO A 28 -0.50 29.69 21.87
C PRO A 28 0.42 28.49 22.12
N LYS A 29 0.43 28.00 23.35
CA LYS A 29 1.01 26.70 23.69
C LYS A 29 0.33 25.72 22.75
N GLY A 30 1.11 25.19 21.82
CA GLY A 30 0.64 24.11 20.97
C GLY A 30 0.06 23.03 21.90
N ASP A 31 -1.17 22.63 21.63
CA ASP A 31 -1.77 21.46 22.25
C ASP A 31 -0.72 20.36 22.19
N ASP A 32 -0.33 19.85 23.37
CA ASP A 32 0.42 18.60 23.50
C ASP A 32 -0.44 17.50 22.84
N ALA A 33 -0.33 17.36 21.51
CA ALA A 33 -0.88 16.22 20.81
C ALA A 33 -0.21 15.01 21.45
N ALA A 34 -0.96 14.28 22.29
CA ALA A 34 -0.48 13.08 22.95
C ALA A 34 0.28 12.25 21.91
N ALA A 35 1.55 11.96 22.20
CA ALA A 35 2.41 11.24 21.27
C ALA A 35 1.69 9.95 20.85
N ALA A 36 1.48 9.77 19.54
CA ALA A 36 0.77 8.61 19.03
C ALA A 36 1.49 7.33 19.50
N ALA A 37 0.74 6.38 20.06
CA ALA A 37 1.29 5.10 20.51
C ALA A 37 2.19 4.46 19.43
N PRO A 38 3.28 3.76 19.80
CA PRO A 38 4.14 3.08 18.84
C PRO A 38 3.36 2.21 17.87
N VAL A 39 3.80 2.14 16.62
CA VAL A 39 3.15 1.32 15.58
C VAL A 39 3.21 -0.18 15.91
N THR A 40 4.11 -0.56 16.80
CA THR A 40 4.31 -1.94 17.27
C THR A 40 3.30 -2.39 18.31
N GLU A 41 2.47 -1.49 18.84
CA GLU A 41 1.47 -1.83 19.84
C GLU A 41 0.13 -2.21 19.21
N GLY A 42 -0.49 -3.27 19.75
CA GLY A 42 -1.82 -3.74 19.37
C GLY A 42 -1.85 -4.54 18.07
N ALA A 43 -3.04 -4.95 17.72
CA ALA A 43 -3.31 -5.61 16.46
C ALA A 43 -3.82 -4.62 15.42
N TRP A 44 -3.61 -4.96 14.13
CA TRP A 44 -4.05 -4.15 13.02
C TRP A 44 -5.03 -4.92 12.15
N THR A 45 -6.06 -4.26 11.69
CA THR A 45 -7.06 -4.84 10.80
C THR A 45 -7.07 -4.08 9.48
N LEU A 46 -7.14 -4.81 8.38
CA LEU A 46 -7.23 -4.22 7.04
C LEU A 46 -8.50 -3.38 6.91
N ASP A 47 -8.36 -2.18 6.38
CA ASP A 47 -9.46 -1.30 5.97
C ASP A 47 -9.78 -1.57 4.49
N PRO A 48 -10.87 -2.30 4.17
CA PRO A 48 -11.17 -2.63 2.77
C PRO A 48 -11.44 -1.39 1.91
N ALA A 49 -11.96 -0.32 2.48
CA ALA A 49 -12.25 0.91 1.74
C ALA A 49 -10.96 1.61 1.24
N GLY A 50 -9.88 1.52 2.02
CA GLY A 50 -8.56 2.05 1.68
C GLY A 50 -7.66 1.06 0.92
N SER A 51 -8.10 -0.19 0.72
CA SER A 51 -7.26 -1.25 0.17
C SER A 51 -7.64 -1.59 -1.27
N ARG A 52 -6.63 -1.94 -2.07
CA ARG A 52 -6.76 -2.33 -3.48
C ARG A 52 -5.75 -3.42 -3.80
N LEU A 53 -6.13 -4.38 -4.63
CA LEU A 53 -5.24 -5.36 -5.24
C LEU A 53 -5.59 -5.51 -6.71
N ALA A 54 -4.60 -5.32 -7.57
CA ALA A 54 -4.73 -5.45 -9.00
C ALA A 54 -3.65 -6.37 -9.57
N TYR A 55 -3.96 -7.01 -10.68
CA TYR A 55 -3.02 -7.83 -11.43
C TYR A 55 -3.16 -7.57 -12.93
N VAL A 56 -2.07 -7.80 -13.66
CA VAL A 56 -2.05 -7.66 -15.12
C VAL A 56 -2.00 -9.04 -15.75
N SER A 57 -2.98 -9.35 -16.61
CA SER A 57 -2.94 -10.51 -17.50
C SER A 57 -2.46 -10.10 -18.88
N ILE A 58 -1.62 -10.92 -19.51
CA ILE A 58 -1.11 -10.70 -20.87
C ILE A 58 -1.56 -11.85 -21.73
N LYS A 59 -2.25 -11.54 -22.84
CA LYS A 59 -2.75 -12.51 -23.81
C LYS A 59 -2.27 -12.19 -25.22
N ALA A 60 -2.21 -13.19 -26.07
CA ALA A 60 -1.75 -13.10 -27.45
C ALA A 60 -0.35 -12.43 -27.58
N GLY A 61 0.49 -12.57 -26.53
CA GLY A 61 1.85 -12.05 -26.50
C GLY A 61 1.98 -10.56 -26.13
N GLU A 62 0.97 -9.73 -26.38
CA GLU A 62 1.10 -8.28 -26.27
C GLU A 62 -0.11 -7.54 -25.67
N ILE A 63 -1.28 -8.18 -25.54
CA ILE A 63 -2.48 -7.53 -25.01
C ILE A 63 -2.48 -7.62 -23.50
N ALA A 64 -2.13 -6.53 -22.85
CA ALA A 64 -2.14 -6.41 -21.38
C ALA A 64 -3.47 -5.83 -20.88
N GLU A 65 -4.06 -6.46 -19.87
CA GLU A 65 -5.31 -6.02 -19.25
C GLU A 65 -5.15 -5.99 -17.74
N ALA A 66 -5.55 -4.88 -17.11
CA ALA A 66 -5.57 -4.73 -15.67
C ALA A 66 -6.88 -5.31 -15.11
N ASN A 67 -6.73 -6.19 -14.13
CA ASN A 67 -7.81 -6.85 -13.43
C ASN A 67 -7.64 -6.63 -11.92
N ARG A 68 -8.66 -6.94 -11.11
CA ARG A 68 -8.61 -6.73 -9.66
C ARG A 68 -9.43 -7.76 -8.90
N PHE A 69 -9.17 -7.83 -7.59
CA PHE A 69 -10.08 -8.41 -6.62
C PHE A 69 -10.71 -7.30 -5.80
N GLU A 70 -12.02 -7.36 -5.58
CA GLU A 70 -12.78 -6.27 -4.95
C GLU A 70 -12.94 -6.45 -3.44
N LYS A 71 -12.71 -7.67 -2.93
CA LYS A 71 -12.87 -7.98 -1.51
C LYS A 71 -11.59 -8.55 -0.92
N LEU A 72 -11.05 -7.80 0.02
CA LEU A 72 -9.85 -8.15 0.78
C LEU A 72 -10.18 -8.08 2.26
N SER A 73 -9.58 -8.96 3.05
CA SER A 73 -9.56 -8.88 4.52
C SER A 73 -8.19 -9.28 5.03
N GLY A 74 -7.84 -8.83 6.22
CA GLY A 74 -6.52 -9.17 6.77
C GLY A 74 -6.30 -8.60 8.14
N THR A 75 -5.30 -9.14 8.81
CA THR A 75 -4.88 -8.71 10.15
C THR A 75 -3.37 -8.78 10.28
N VAL A 76 -2.83 -7.95 11.15
CA VAL A 76 -1.47 -8.10 11.68
C VAL A 76 -1.59 -8.16 13.20
N ALA A 77 -1.27 -9.31 13.77
CA ALA A 77 -1.30 -9.51 15.22
C ALA A 77 -0.13 -8.78 15.89
N ALA A 78 -0.24 -8.53 17.20
CA ALA A 78 0.79 -7.85 17.96
C ALA A 78 2.15 -8.59 17.95
N ASP A 79 2.15 -9.89 17.75
CA ASP A 79 3.36 -10.70 17.61
C ASP A 79 3.99 -10.63 16.21
N GLY A 80 3.41 -9.85 15.28
CA GLY A 80 3.87 -9.69 13.90
C GLY A 80 3.34 -10.76 12.94
N THR A 81 2.46 -11.67 13.36
CA THR A 81 1.80 -12.59 12.43
C THR A 81 0.83 -11.83 11.56
N ALA A 82 1.08 -11.81 10.25
CA ALA A 82 0.25 -11.14 9.25
C ALA A 82 -0.50 -12.15 8.41
N THR A 83 -1.77 -11.88 8.15
CA THR A 83 -2.62 -12.66 7.24
C THR A 83 -3.39 -11.70 6.35
N LEU A 84 -3.43 -11.99 5.04
CA LEU A 84 -4.26 -11.32 4.05
C LEU A 84 -5.05 -12.38 3.31
N ASP A 85 -6.37 -12.27 3.32
CA ASP A 85 -7.28 -13.10 2.55
C ASP A 85 -7.87 -12.31 1.37
N ILE A 86 -7.86 -12.93 0.21
CA ILE A 86 -8.44 -12.42 -1.04
C ILE A 86 -9.66 -13.29 -1.35
N ASP A 87 -10.86 -12.70 -1.37
CA ASP A 87 -12.07 -13.37 -1.83
C ASP A 87 -11.97 -13.60 -3.35
N LEU A 88 -11.75 -14.84 -3.77
CA LEU A 88 -11.56 -15.19 -5.18
C LEU A 88 -12.85 -15.02 -6.01
N ALA A 89 -14.03 -15.08 -5.38
CA ALA A 89 -15.29 -14.79 -6.04
C ALA A 89 -15.42 -13.29 -6.43
N SER A 90 -14.63 -12.42 -5.80
CA SER A 90 -14.61 -10.99 -6.06
C SER A 90 -13.76 -10.57 -7.26
N VAL A 91 -13.25 -11.52 -8.04
CA VAL A 91 -12.47 -11.24 -9.26
C VAL A 91 -13.29 -10.39 -10.24
N ASN A 92 -12.67 -9.32 -10.71
CA ASN A 92 -13.27 -8.41 -11.68
C ASN A 92 -12.27 -8.09 -12.79
N THR A 93 -12.61 -8.56 -13.98
CA THR A 93 -11.82 -8.39 -15.21
C THR A 93 -12.48 -7.40 -16.19
N GLY A 94 -13.60 -6.76 -15.77
CA GLY A 94 -14.40 -5.89 -16.65
C GLY A 94 -15.24 -6.64 -17.69
N VAL A 95 -15.23 -7.99 -17.68
CA VAL A 95 -15.99 -8.82 -18.63
C VAL A 95 -16.68 -9.95 -17.87
N ASP A 96 -18.00 -9.96 -17.83
CA ASP A 96 -18.79 -10.86 -16.99
C ASP A 96 -18.53 -12.35 -17.23
N ILE A 97 -18.55 -12.78 -18.50
CA ILE A 97 -18.29 -14.18 -18.85
C ILE A 97 -16.85 -14.60 -18.47
N ARG A 98 -15.89 -13.69 -18.49
CA ARG A 98 -14.53 -13.98 -18.04
C ARG A 98 -14.47 -14.06 -16.51
N ASN A 99 -15.19 -13.20 -15.80
CA ASN A 99 -15.32 -13.28 -14.34
C ASN A 99 -15.93 -14.63 -13.92
N GLU A 100 -16.96 -15.10 -14.62
CA GLU A 100 -17.58 -16.40 -14.39
C GLU A 100 -16.55 -17.54 -14.58
N ARG A 101 -15.85 -17.57 -15.73
CA ARG A 101 -14.83 -18.59 -16.03
C ARG A 101 -13.67 -18.55 -15.03
N MET A 102 -13.25 -17.36 -14.57
CA MET A 102 -12.25 -17.24 -13.51
C MET A 102 -12.73 -17.87 -12.20
N ARG A 103 -14.00 -17.66 -11.83
CA ARG A 103 -14.57 -18.24 -10.61
C ARG A 103 -14.77 -19.75 -10.71
N GLU A 104 -15.32 -20.22 -11.79
CA GLU A 104 -15.75 -21.62 -11.92
C GLU A 104 -14.61 -22.53 -12.32
N ILE A 105 -13.80 -22.12 -13.29
CA ILE A 105 -12.74 -22.97 -13.88
C ILE A 105 -11.41 -22.70 -13.20
N PHE A 106 -10.94 -21.44 -13.25
CA PHE A 106 -9.58 -21.14 -12.82
C PHE A 106 -9.39 -21.31 -11.32
N PHE A 107 -10.27 -20.74 -10.52
CA PHE A 107 -10.18 -20.80 -9.05
C PHE A 107 -11.01 -21.92 -8.44
N ALA A 108 -12.05 -22.42 -9.11
CA ALA A 108 -13.04 -23.34 -8.55
C ALA A 108 -13.52 -22.84 -7.18
N VAL A 109 -14.09 -21.63 -7.15
CA VAL A 109 -14.35 -20.87 -5.89
C VAL A 109 -15.34 -21.55 -4.95
N ALA A 110 -16.18 -22.47 -5.43
CA ALA A 110 -17.07 -23.27 -4.61
C ALA A 110 -16.30 -24.12 -3.57
N GLU A 111 -15.11 -24.61 -3.95
CA GLU A 111 -14.22 -25.40 -3.10
C GLU A 111 -13.08 -24.57 -2.52
N ASN A 112 -12.68 -23.50 -3.24
CA ASN A 112 -11.54 -22.66 -2.90
C ASN A 112 -11.97 -21.19 -2.85
N PRO A 113 -12.72 -20.75 -1.83
CA PRO A 113 -13.31 -19.41 -1.81
C PRO A 113 -12.31 -18.27 -1.69
N LYS A 114 -11.08 -18.57 -1.23
CA LYS A 114 -10.07 -17.54 -0.98
C LYS A 114 -8.65 -17.98 -1.34
N ALA A 115 -7.82 -16.99 -1.66
CA ALA A 115 -6.38 -17.11 -1.55
C ALA A 115 -5.93 -16.47 -0.24
N THR A 116 -4.92 -17.07 0.40
CA THR A 116 -4.39 -16.60 1.69
C THR A 116 -2.90 -16.30 1.58
N ILE A 117 -2.50 -15.15 2.06
CA ILE A 117 -1.10 -14.74 2.18
C ILE A 117 -0.78 -14.66 3.67
N THR A 118 0.29 -15.34 4.10
CA THR A 118 0.78 -15.29 5.48
C THR A 118 2.22 -14.83 5.51
N ALA A 119 2.56 -14.04 6.51
CA ALA A 119 3.94 -13.60 6.75
C ALA A 119 4.20 -13.44 8.25
N LYS A 120 5.47 -13.50 8.62
CA LYS A 120 5.93 -13.16 9.97
C LYS A 120 6.76 -11.89 9.88
N LEU A 121 6.24 -10.81 10.45
CA LEU A 121 6.91 -9.52 10.56
C LEU A 121 7.69 -9.46 11.86
N ASP A 122 8.79 -8.70 11.87
CA ASP A 122 9.44 -8.28 13.11
C ASP A 122 8.85 -6.93 13.54
N PRO A 123 8.02 -6.85 14.60
CA PRO A 123 7.45 -5.59 15.05
C PRO A 123 8.52 -4.56 15.42
N ALA A 124 9.67 -5.00 15.97
CA ALA A 124 10.74 -4.10 16.39
C ALA A 124 11.32 -3.30 15.21
N ALA A 125 11.28 -3.87 14.00
CA ALA A 125 11.75 -3.19 12.79
C ALA A 125 10.92 -1.92 12.42
N PHE A 126 9.75 -1.73 13.03
CA PHE A 126 8.85 -0.60 12.80
C PHE A 126 8.75 0.35 14.00
N ALA A 127 9.44 0.07 15.11
CA ALA A 127 9.30 0.82 16.37
C ALA A 127 9.53 2.33 16.22
N GLY A 128 10.46 2.74 15.33
CA GLY A 128 10.78 4.16 15.08
C GLY A 128 9.90 4.83 14.01
N LEU A 129 8.88 4.16 13.46
CA LEU A 129 8.06 4.73 12.38
C LEU A 129 7.07 5.77 12.92
N ALA A 130 7.44 7.06 12.84
CA ALA A 130 6.61 8.17 13.24
C ALA A 130 5.50 8.47 12.23
N VAL A 131 4.45 9.18 12.65
CA VAL A 131 3.38 9.64 11.76
C VAL A 131 3.96 10.53 10.66
N GLY A 132 3.56 10.30 9.42
CA GLY A 132 4.07 10.97 8.23
C GLY A 132 5.36 10.37 7.66
N GLN A 133 5.97 9.38 8.31
CA GLN A 133 7.19 8.74 7.83
C GLN A 133 6.90 7.44 7.08
N SER A 134 7.82 7.07 6.21
CA SER A 134 7.83 5.82 5.47
C SER A 134 9.09 5.02 5.75
N LEU A 135 8.99 3.71 5.65
CA LEU A 135 10.07 2.76 5.87
C LEU A 135 9.98 1.63 4.85
N THR A 136 11.07 1.31 4.20
CA THR A 136 11.14 0.17 3.28
C THR A 136 11.65 -1.08 4.00
N ARG A 137 11.00 -2.22 3.80
CA ARG A 137 11.36 -3.50 4.41
C ARG A 137 11.18 -4.66 3.44
N PRO A 138 12.14 -5.59 3.40
CA PRO A 138 11.95 -6.86 2.70
C PRO A 138 10.85 -7.67 3.40
N LEU A 139 10.10 -8.41 2.61
CA LEU A 139 9.08 -9.33 3.07
C LEU A 139 9.25 -10.66 2.36
N LYS A 140 9.25 -11.75 3.14
CA LYS A 140 9.00 -13.10 2.67
C LYS A 140 7.62 -13.52 3.14
N ALA A 141 6.77 -13.92 2.22
CA ALA A 141 5.39 -14.34 2.49
C ALA A 141 5.11 -15.68 1.81
N SER A 142 4.27 -16.48 2.43
CA SER A 142 3.73 -17.70 1.82
C SER A 142 2.36 -17.36 1.23
N VAL A 143 2.18 -17.64 -0.05
CA VAL A 143 0.92 -17.46 -0.80
C VAL A 143 0.31 -18.84 -1.01
N THR A 144 -0.98 -18.99 -0.66
CA THR A 144 -1.73 -20.23 -0.87
C THR A 144 -2.90 -19.98 -1.80
N ILE A 145 -2.99 -20.74 -2.89
CA ILE A 145 -4.09 -20.72 -3.86
C ILE A 145 -4.49 -22.16 -4.16
N LYS A 146 -5.78 -22.50 -4.06
CA LYS A 146 -6.30 -23.86 -4.29
C LYS A 146 -5.51 -24.95 -3.55
N GLY A 147 -5.12 -24.67 -2.31
CA GLY A 147 -4.37 -25.62 -1.48
C GLY A 147 -2.87 -25.74 -1.80
N ALA A 148 -2.38 -25.21 -2.92
CA ALA A 148 -0.96 -25.13 -3.22
C ALA A 148 -0.36 -23.86 -2.60
N SER A 149 0.83 -23.99 -2.00
CA SER A 149 1.54 -22.87 -1.36
C SER A 149 2.89 -22.65 -1.99
N SER A 150 3.26 -21.39 -2.14
CA SER A 150 4.58 -20.99 -2.63
C SER A 150 5.08 -19.74 -1.90
N ASP A 151 6.37 -19.68 -1.66
CA ASP A 151 7.01 -18.50 -1.05
C ASP A 151 7.26 -17.42 -2.11
N VAL A 152 6.99 -16.19 -1.72
CA VAL A 152 7.19 -15.00 -2.52
C VAL A 152 7.99 -13.99 -1.72
N GLU A 153 9.00 -13.40 -2.33
CA GLU A 153 9.81 -12.36 -1.74
C GLU A 153 9.54 -11.02 -2.45
N THR A 154 9.41 -9.97 -1.68
CA THR A 154 9.19 -8.62 -2.19
C THR A 154 9.75 -7.59 -1.20
N GLU A 155 9.71 -6.34 -1.59
CA GLU A 155 10.07 -5.23 -0.72
C GLU A 155 8.85 -4.31 -0.58
N LEU A 156 8.52 -3.94 0.66
CA LEU A 156 7.35 -3.14 0.98
C LEU A 156 7.75 -1.75 1.47
N LEU A 157 7.11 -0.73 0.93
CA LEU A 157 7.09 0.61 1.51
C LEU A 157 5.90 0.70 2.47
N VAL A 158 6.21 0.90 3.76
CA VAL A 158 5.23 1.05 4.83
C VAL A 158 5.22 2.51 5.26
N THR A 159 4.07 3.17 5.16
CA THR A 159 3.89 4.57 5.54
C THR A 159 2.90 4.68 6.69
N ARG A 160 3.29 5.34 7.77
CA ARG A 160 2.38 5.67 8.86
C ARG A 160 1.63 6.95 8.54
N VAL A 161 0.39 6.85 8.08
CA VAL A 161 -0.43 7.99 7.62
C VAL A 161 -1.25 8.64 8.73
N GLY A 162 -1.26 8.05 9.92
CA GLY A 162 -1.97 8.57 11.10
C GLY A 162 -1.56 7.85 12.37
N ALA A 163 -2.09 8.27 13.50
CA ALA A 163 -1.81 7.66 14.80
C ALA A 163 -2.16 6.17 14.83
N ASP A 164 -3.28 5.83 14.19
CA ASP A 164 -3.90 4.50 14.12
C ASP A 164 -3.97 3.94 12.70
N ARG A 165 -3.22 4.50 11.73
CA ARG A 165 -3.33 4.15 10.31
C ARG A 165 -1.98 3.96 9.66
N VAL A 166 -1.87 2.86 8.89
CA VAL A 166 -0.69 2.52 8.10
C VAL A 166 -1.13 2.16 6.69
N THR A 167 -0.36 2.56 5.68
CA THR A 167 -0.50 2.07 4.31
C THR A 167 0.74 1.29 3.91
N VAL A 168 0.53 0.24 3.12
CA VAL A 168 1.58 -0.67 2.64
C VAL A 168 1.44 -0.82 1.14
N VAL A 169 2.54 -0.64 0.40
CA VAL A 169 2.60 -0.87 -1.04
C VAL A 169 3.90 -1.63 -1.38
N PRO A 170 3.92 -2.48 -2.40
CA PRO A 170 5.16 -3.06 -2.88
C PRO A 170 5.98 -1.99 -3.61
N THR A 171 7.30 -2.02 -3.50
CA THR A 171 8.20 -1.09 -4.21
C THR A 171 8.31 -1.39 -5.71
N ALA A 172 7.96 -2.62 -6.10
CA ALA A 172 7.84 -3.07 -7.48
C ALA A 172 6.70 -4.08 -7.59
N PRO A 173 6.12 -4.32 -8.79
CA PRO A 173 5.12 -5.37 -8.96
C PRO A 173 5.65 -6.73 -8.51
N VAL A 174 4.86 -7.45 -7.74
CA VAL A 174 5.15 -8.82 -7.32
C VAL A 174 4.79 -9.76 -8.46
N ILE A 175 5.73 -10.57 -8.93
CA ILE A 175 5.48 -11.49 -10.04
C ILE A 175 5.02 -12.84 -9.49
N ILE A 176 3.80 -13.20 -9.82
CA ILE A 176 3.18 -14.50 -9.49
C ILE A 176 3.09 -15.31 -10.77
N SER A 177 3.59 -16.55 -10.77
CA SER A 177 3.40 -17.47 -11.90
C SER A 177 2.34 -18.52 -11.53
N THR A 178 1.47 -18.85 -12.49
CA THR A 178 0.42 -19.86 -12.31
C THR A 178 1.00 -21.23 -12.02
N ASP A 179 2.20 -21.53 -12.53
CA ASP A 179 2.90 -22.81 -12.31
C ASP A 179 3.27 -23.02 -10.84
N MET A 180 3.52 -21.93 -10.09
CA MET A 180 3.83 -21.99 -8.64
C MET A 180 2.70 -22.64 -7.84
N PHE A 181 1.48 -22.66 -8.39
CA PHE A 181 0.27 -23.16 -7.73
C PHE A 181 -0.41 -24.30 -8.50
N GLY A 182 0.27 -24.87 -9.51
CA GLY A 182 -0.28 -25.97 -10.31
C GLY A 182 -1.49 -25.59 -11.17
N LEU A 183 -1.61 -24.29 -11.57
CA LEU A 183 -2.75 -23.77 -12.33
C LEU A 183 -2.52 -23.73 -13.85
N THR A 184 -1.59 -24.53 -14.34
CA THR A 184 -1.21 -24.57 -15.76
C THR A 184 -2.34 -25.12 -16.64
N ASP A 185 -3.02 -26.17 -16.17
CA ASP A 185 -4.11 -26.80 -16.90
C ASP A 185 -5.33 -25.90 -17.00
N GLU A 186 -5.71 -25.25 -15.88
CA GLU A 186 -6.81 -24.26 -15.83
C GLU A 186 -6.53 -23.06 -16.72
N LEU A 187 -5.27 -22.58 -16.76
CA LEU A 187 -4.87 -21.52 -17.68
C LEU A 187 -5.00 -21.96 -19.14
N GLY A 188 -4.64 -23.21 -19.43
CA GLY A 188 -4.80 -23.85 -20.74
C GLY A 188 -6.26 -23.93 -21.18
N GLU A 189 -7.16 -24.30 -20.27
CA GLU A 189 -8.60 -24.35 -20.49
C GLU A 189 -9.18 -22.96 -20.78
N LEU A 190 -8.84 -21.94 -19.96
CA LEU A 190 -9.24 -20.56 -20.21
C LEU A 190 -8.78 -20.05 -21.58
N ARG A 191 -7.54 -20.38 -21.96
CA ARG A 191 -6.97 -20.04 -23.26
C ARG A 191 -7.79 -20.67 -24.39
N ALA A 192 -8.13 -21.96 -24.28
CA ALA A 192 -8.90 -22.68 -25.29
C ALA A 192 -10.32 -22.11 -25.42
N LEU A 193 -11.01 -21.86 -24.31
CA LEU A 193 -12.36 -21.29 -24.31
C LEU A 193 -12.42 -19.87 -24.87
N ALA A 194 -11.34 -19.11 -24.72
CA ALA A 194 -11.21 -17.77 -25.28
C ALA A 194 -10.66 -17.75 -26.72
N GLN A 195 -10.30 -18.92 -27.28
CA GLN A 195 -9.68 -19.09 -28.61
C GLN A 195 -8.42 -18.23 -28.78
N LEU A 196 -7.62 -18.10 -27.71
CA LEU A 196 -6.41 -17.29 -27.70
C LEU A 196 -5.19 -18.13 -28.10
N PRO A 197 -4.21 -17.54 -28.81
CA PRO A 197 -2.95 -18.22 -29.12
C PRO A 197 -2.13 -18.47 -27.83
N SER A 198 -2.18 -17.52 -26.87
CA SER A 198 -1.46 -17.63 -25.60
C SER A 198 -2.11 -16.81 -24.49
N ILE A 199 -1.88 -17.23 -23.25
CA ILE A 199 -2.01 -16.42 -22.03
C ILE A 199 -0.70 -16.58 -21.27
N THR A 200 -0.06 -15.49 -20.86
CA THR A 200 1.20 -15.52 -20.14
C THR A 200 0.97 -16.04 -18.72
N PRO A 201 1.70 -17.05 -18.24
CA PRO A 201 1.54 -17.57 -16.87
C PRO A 201 2.04 -16.61 -15.80
N ALA A 202 3.01 -15.74 -16.11
CA ALA A 202 3.54 -14.75 -15.19
C ALA A 202 2.60 -13.54 -15.09
N VAL A 203 2.18 -13.21 -13.87
CA VAL A 203 1.17 -12.21 -13.55
C VAL A 203 1.79 -11.17 -12.61
N PRO A 204 2.06 -9.95 -13.08
CA PRO A 204 2.44 -8.84 -12.22
C PRO A 204 1.25 -8.41 -11.33
N VAL A 205 1.49 -8.37 -10.02
CA VAL A 205 0.52 -7.98 -8.99
C VAL A 205 0.99 -6.73 -8.29
N THR A 206 0.08 -5.77 -8.11
CA THR A 206 0.29 -4.56 -7.31
C THR A 206 -0.80 -4.41 -6.28
N PHE A 207 -0.50 -3.78 -5.16
CA PHE A 207 -1.51 -3.54 -4.14
C PHE A 207 -1.22 -2.26 -3.35
N THR A 208 -2.27 -1.71 -2.80
CA THR A 208 -2.23 -0.77 -1.67
C THR A 208 -3.06 -1.40 -0.57
N LEU A 209 -2.49 -1.61 0.59
CA LEU A 209 -3.19 -2.12 1.76
C LEU A 209 -3.20 -1.05 2.83
N ALA A 210 -4.38 -0.68 3.30
CA ALA A 210 -4.56 0.23 4.41
C ALA A 210 -4.94 -0.59 5.66
N PHE A 211 -4.26 -0.32 6.77
CA PHE A 211 -4.55 -0.96 8.04
C PHE A 211 -4.93 0.08 9.08
N LYS A 212 -5.87 -0.28 9.93
CA LYS A 212 -6.27 0.46 11.12
C LYS A 212 -5.93 -0.34 12.35
N ARG A 213 -5.47 0.34 13.38
CA ARG A 213 -5.30 -0.26 14.70
C ARG A 213 -6.67 -0.54 15.29
N GLY A 214 -6.85 -1.75 15.86
CA GLY A 214 -8.03 -2.15 16.64
C GLY A 214 -8.05 -1.58 18.05
#